data_b20ad5b710dabd84255be7a0d81693aa
#
_entry.id   b20ad5b710dabd84255be7a0d81693aa
#
_cell.length_a   1.000
_cell.length_b   1.000
_cell.length_c   1.000
_cell.angle_alpha   90.00
_cell.angle_beta   90.00
_cell.angle_gamma   90.00
#
_symmetry.space_group_name_H-M   'P 1'
#
loop_
_entity.id
_entity.type
_entity.pdbx_description
1 polymer ?
#
loop_
_entity_poly.entity_id
_entity_poly.type
_entity_poly.pdbx_seq_one_letter_code
_entity_poly.pdbx_strand_id
1 'polypeptide(L)'
;NGRISNESPLGMALLVVALCGILLPLSYGMSMGWTSPIILGGFAIGIVFTVLFIKYESGADQPIIPVKLFRNRNYLAFVLVGFICYFYRGAMDVYSPLGAINVMGTSNGVAGALQFPRTIVTMFLPVIAGAWVGKKTANMWKALAITTALSAFPMLAMGFTTPTTSVLLYFIALTITGVAESYRGVSITPAAQACLKPEDIGIGTALINFANSLSCSLAAAIFGMIYSGFTVADPTNVANIQNGVNTVFLTAGAITVVGLVLVLFWVRPMLEEQAGEDIVSV
;
A
#
# COMPACT_ATOMS: atom_id res chain seq x y z
N ASN A 1 6.35 25.36 -25.93
CA ASN A 1 5.51 24.70 -26.92
C ASN A 1 5.19 23.30 -26.40
N GLY A 2 4.17 23.23 -25.54
CA GLY A 2 3.65 21.96 -25.08
C GLY A 2 3.01 21.23 -26.24
N ARG A 3 3.70 20.29 -26.81
CA ARG A 3 3.05 19.24 -27.54
C ARG A 3 2.20 18.50 -26.53
N ILE A 4 0.90 18.79 -26.51
CA ILE A 4 -0.07 17.85 -26.00
C ILE A 4 0.23 16.58 -26.79
N SER A 5 0.78 15.60 -26.12
CA SER A 5 1.06 14.30 -26.74
C SER A 5 -0.20 13.82 -27.44
N ASN A 6 -0.10 13.40 -28.67
CA ASN A 6 -1.15 12.67 -29.36
C ASN A 6 -1.32 11.31 -28.64
N GLU A 7 -1.74 11.35 -27.39
CA GLU A 7 -2.13 10.17 -26.67
C GLU A 7 -3.33 9.60 -27.42
N SER A 8 -3.15 8.40 -27.96
CA SER A 8 -4.20 7.75 -28.72
C SER A 8 -5.47 7.65 -27.89
N PRO A 9 -6.61 8.20 -28.34
CA PRO A 9 -7.89 8.05 -27.63
C PRO A 9 -8.26 6.59 -27.36
N LEU A 10 -7.87 5.70 -28.27
CA LEU A 10 -8.10 4.26 -28.12
C LEU A 10 -7.29 3.66 -26.97
N GLY A 11 -6.01 4.04 -26.83
CA GLY A 11 -5.17 3.59 -25.72
C GLY A 11 -5.71 4.05 -24.36
N MET A 12 -6.15 5.29 -24.27
CA MET A 12 -6.78 5.82 -23.04
C MET A 12 -8.09 5.10 -22.72
N ALA A 13 -8.93 4.85 -23.71
CA ALA A 13 -10.18 4.12 -23.52
C ALA A 13 -9.93 2.68 -23.04
N LEU A 14 -8.96 1.98 -23.62
CA LEU A 14 -8.58 0.63 -23.22
C LEU A 14 -8.07 0.62 -21.78
N LEU A 15 -7.24 1.60 -21.41
CA LEU A 15 -6.72 1.72 -20.03
C LEU A 15 -7.84 1.96 -19.03
N VAL A 16 -8.76 2.88 -19.31
CA VAL A 16 -9.90 3.20 -18.43
C VAL A 16 -10.77 1.97 -18.21
N VAL A 17 -11.12 1.25 -19.29
CA VAL A 17 -11.95 0.05 -19.18
C VAL A 17 -11.22 -1.06 -18.43
N ALA A 18 -9.92 -1.25 -18.67
CA ALA A 18 -9.12 -2.24 -17.97
C ALA A 18 -9.07 -1.95 -16.46
N LEU A 19 -8.82 -0.69 -16.07
CA LEU A 19 -8.76 -0.27 -14.66
C LEU A 19 -10.12 -0.41 -13.98
N CYS A 20 -11.19 0.04 -14.62
CA CYS A 20 -12.55 -0.13 -14.09
C CYS A 20 -12.92 -1.60 -13.94
N GLY A 21 -12.58 -2.43 -14.91
CA GLY A 21 -12.85 -3.87 -14.89
C GLY A 21 -12.09 -4.63 -13.82
N ILE A 22 -10.98 -4.08 -13.29
CA ILE A 22 -10.23 -4.65 -12.16
C ILE A 22 -10.68 -4.04 -10.84
N LEU A 23 -10.75 -2.72 -10.75
CA LEU A 23 -10.98 -2.00 -9.48
C LEU A 23 -12.44 -2.08 -9.01
N LEU A 24 -13.42 -1.98 -9.91
CA LEU A 24 -14.83 -2.04 -9.53
C LEU A 24 -15.23 -3.41 -8.96
N PRO A 25 -14.88 -4.56 -9.57
CA PRO A 25 -15.15 -5.86 -8.96
C PRO A 25 -14.44 -6.06 -7.62
N LEU A 26 -13.22 -5.55 -7.45
CA LEU A 26 -12.51 -5.61 -6.15
C LEU A 26 -13.26 -4.80 -5.09
N SER A 27 -13.79 -3.63 -5.44
CA SER A 27 -14.50 -2.76 -4.51
C SER A 27 -15.87 -3.32 -4.10
N TYR A 28 -16.58 -3.98 -5.01
CA TYR A 28 -17.94 -4.47 -4.79
C TYR A 28 -18.04 -5.98 -4.52
N GLY A 29 -16.94 -6.72 -4.63
CA GLY A 29 -16.93 -8.17 -4.47
C GLY A 29 -17.47 -8.66 -3.14
N MET A 30 -17.21 -7.93 -2.05
CA MET A 30 -17.69 -8.28 -0.72
C MET A 30 -19.21 -8.13 -0.57
N SER A 31 -19.77 -7.07 -1.13
CA SER A 31 -21.20 -6.77 -1.02
C SER A 31 -22.06 -7.57 -1.98
N MET A 32 -21.54 -7.91 -3.17
CA MET A 32 -22.25 -8.63 -4.23
C MET A 32 -21.97 -10.14 -4.27
N GLY A 33 -20.92 -10.57 -3.58
CA GLY A 33 -20.42 -11.94 -3.60
C GLY A 33 -19.39 -12.18 -4.71
N TRP A 34 -18.27 -12.80 -4.36
CA TRP A 34 -17.15 -13.05 -5.28
C TRP A 34 -17.49 -13.98 -6.44
N THR A 35 -18.51 -14.84 -6.28
CA THR A 35 -18.99 -15.75 -7.30
C THR A 35 -20.16 -15.19 -8.11
N SER A 36 -20.60 -13.97 -7.83
CA SER A 36 -21.66 -13.31 -8.59
C SER A 36 -21.27 -13.17 -10.06
N PRO A 37 -22.19 -13.43 -11.01
CA PRO A 37 -21.93 -13.26 -12.44
C PRO A 37 -21.47 -11.86 -12.81
N ILE A 38 -21.95 -10.82 -12.12
CA ILE A 38 -21.54 -9.42 -12.34
C ILE A 38 -20.07 -9.23 -11.97
N ILE A 39 -19.63 -9.75 -10.82
CA ILE A 39 -18.24 -9.63 -10.36
C ILE A 39 -17.30 -10.43 -11.24
N LEU A 40 -17.65 -11.68 -11.57
CA LEU A 40 -16.84 -12.51 -12.47
C LEU A 40 -16.79 -11.93 -13.88
N GLY A 41 -17.90 -11.42 -14.39
CA GLY A 41 -17.95 -10.73 -15.68
C GLY A 41 -17.10 -9.45 -15.71
N GLY A 42 -17.12 -8.68 -14.62
CA GLY A 42 -16.28 -7.49 -14.44
C GLY A 42 -14.79 -7.82 -14.47
N PHE A 43 -14.36 -8.85 -13.77
CA PHE A 43 -12.96 -9.32 -13.81
C PHE A 43 -12.57 -9.84 -15.19
N ALA A 44 -13.46 -10.59 -15.86
CA ALA A 44 -13.20 -11.09 -17.21
C ALA A 44 -12.99 -9.94 -18.20
N ILE A 45 -13.84 -8.92 -18.16
CA ILE A 45 -13.69 -7.70 -18.96
C ILE A 45 -12.38 -6.99 -18.64
N GLY A 46 -12.07 -6.81 -17.37
CA GLY A 46 -10.83 -6.17 -16.91
C GLY A 46 -9.57 -6.88 -17.41
N ILE A 47 -9.55 -8.21 -17.34
CA ILE A 47 -8.43 -9.02 -17.82
C ILE A 47 -8.30 -8.92 -19.35
N VAL A 48 -9.40 -9.05 -20.08
CA VAL A 48 -9.40 -8.96 -21.55
C VAL A 48 -8.91 -7.60 -22.01
N PHE A 49 -9.44 -6.51 -21.44
CA PHE A 49 -9.03 -5.15 -21.80
C PHE A 49 -7.61 -4.83 -21.36
N THR A 50 -7.13 -5.40 -20.26
CA THR A 50 -5.72 -5.28 -19.84
C THR A 50 -4.79 -5.92 -20.86
N VAL A 51 -5.12 -7.11 -21.36
CA VAL A 51 -4.35 -7.79 -22.41
C VAL A 51 -4.37 -6.98 -23.70
N LEU A 52 -5.55 -6.47 -24.11
CA LEU A 52 -5.67 -5.62 -25.29
C LEU A 52 -4.88 -4.32 -25.15
N PHE A 53 -4.90 -3.69 -23.99
CA PHE A 53 -4.12 -2.49 -23.70
C PHE A 53 -2.61 -2.75 -23.81
N ILE A 54 -2.12 -3.83 -23.22
CA ILE A 54 -0.70 -4.21 -23.29
C ILE A 54 -0.27 -4.46 -24.73
N LYS A 55 -1.08 -5.18 -25.51
CA LYS A 55 -0.81 -5.41 -26.93
C LYS A 55 -0.80 -4.14 -27.76
N TYR A 56 -1.75 -3.25 -27.50
CA TYR A 56 -1.83 -1.97 -28.18
C TYR A 56 -0.64 -1.07 -27.85
N GLU A 57 -0.27 -0.95 -26.58
CA GLU A 57 0.83 -0.13 -26.11
C GLU A 57 2.20 -0.65 -26.56
N SER A 58 2.39 -1.95 -26.65
CA SER A 58 3.65 -2.54 -27.10
C SER A 58 3.95 -2.26 -28.57
N GLY A 59 2.93 -1.95 -29.38
CA GLY A 59 3.05 -1.55 -30.78
C GLY A 59 2.94 -0.05 -31.03
N ALA A 60 2.72 0.76 -30.01
CA ALA A 60 2.54 2.21 -30.15
C ALA A 60 3.86 2.96 -30.19
N ASP A 61 3.95 4.00 -31.04
CA ASP A 61 5.13 4.86 -31.11
C ASP A 61 5.29 5.74 -29.87
N GLN A 62 4.16 6.10 -29.24
CA GLN A 62 4.14 6.88 -27.99
C GLN A 62 3.22 6.20 -26.97
N PRO A 63 3.72 5.20 -26.23
CA PRO A 63 2.91 4.50 -25.25
C PRO A 63 2.55 5.42 -24.07
N ILE A 64 1.32 5.28 -23.55
CA ILE A 64 0.85 6.00 -22.36
C ILE A 64 1.67 5.57 -21.16
N ILE A 65 1.91 4.27 -21.01
CA ILE A 65 2.77 3.68 -19.99
C ILE A 65 4.03 3.14 -20.66
N PRO A 66 5.19 3.79 -20.50
CA PRO A 66 6.43 3.28 -21.07
C PRO A 66 6.82 1.94 -20.43
N VAL A 67 6.81 0.87 -21.19
CA VAL A 67 7.21 -0.47 -20.71
C VAL A 67 8.63 -0.48 -20.19
N LYS A 68 9.50 0.39 -20.70
CA LYS A 68 10.89 0.54 -20.23
C LYS A 68 11.00 0.88 -18.73
N LEU A 69 9.99 1.50 -18.11
CA LEU A 69 9.99 1.78 -16.68
C LEU A 69 10.01 0.49 -15.85
N PHE A 70 9.31 -0.55 -16.30
CA PHE A 70 9.27 -1.84 -15.61
C PHE A 70 10.57 -2.65 -15.78
N ARG A 71 11.44 -2.25 -16.71
CA ARG A 71 12.79 -2.82 -16.86
C ARG A 71 13.81 -2.17 -15.95
N ASN A 72 13.51 -1.01 -15.39
CA ASN A 72 14.34 -0.35 -14.39
C ASN A 72 14.18 -1.08 -13.04
N ARG A 73 15.18 -1.89 -12.68
CA ARG A 73 15.14 -2.72 -11.46
C ARG A 73 15.03 -1.89 -10.19
N ASN A 74 15.66 -0.73 -10.14
CA ASN A 74 15.67 0.14 -8.98
C ASN A 74 14.29 0.76 -8.76
N TYR A 75 13.70 1.29 -9.84
CA TYR A 75 12.35 1.82 -9.82
C TYR A 75 11.32 0.75 -9.42
N LEU A 76 11.42 -0.43 -10.01
CA LEU A 76 10.53 -1.55 -9.72
C LEU A 76 10.63 -1.98 -8.25
N ALA A 77 11.84 -2.00 -7.68
CA ALA A 77 12.05 -2.31 -6.26
C ALA A 77 11.27 -1.35 -5.35
N PHE A 78 11.35 -0.05 -5.61
CA PHE A 78 10.62 0.95 -4.84
C PHE A 78 9.10 0.86 -5.03
N VAL A 79 8.64 0.55 -6.23
CA VAL A 79 7.21 0.32 -6.50
C VAL A 79 6.69 -0.89 -5.71
N LEU A 80 7.41 -2.01 -5.72
CA LEU A 80 7.03 -3.22 -5.00
C LEU A 80 7.06 -3.03 -3.48
N VAL A 81 8.09 -2.38 -2.95
CA VAL A 81 8.16 -2.06 -1.52
C VAL A 81 7.01 -1.13 -1.13
N GLY A 82 6.73 -0.12 -1.94
CA GLY A 82 5.60 0.77 -1.72
C GLY A 82 4.26 0.04 -1.73
N PHE A 83 4.06 -0.86 -2.67
CA PHE A 83 2.86 -1.70 -2.76
C PHE A 83 2.68 -2.53 -1.48
N ILE A 84 3.72 -3.20 -1.03
CA ILE A 84 3.67 -4.03 0.19
C ILE A 84 3.45 -3.15 1.43
N CYS A 85 4.11 -2.01 1.53
CA CYS A 85 3.95 -1.08 2.66
C CYS A 85 2.54 -0.48 2.75
N TYR A 86 1.86 -0.32 1.63
CA TYR A 86 0.49 0.18 1.62
C TYR A 86 -0.55 -0.85 2.03
N PHE A 87 -0.21 -2.12 1.96
CA PHE A 87 -1.14 -3.22 2.23
C PHE A 87 -1.68 -3.18 3.67
N TYR A 88 -0.85 -2.85 4.66
CA TYR A 88 -1.28 -2.76 6.04
C TYR A 88 -2.36 -1.69 6.26
N ARG A 89 -2.37 -0.66 5.44
CA ARG A 89 -3.33 0.44 5.59
C ARG A 89 -4.77 -0.02 5.37
N GLY A 90 -4.99 -0.94 4.46
CA GLY A 90 -6.31 -1.56 4.26
C GLY A 90 -6.80 -2.31 5.50
N ALA A 91 -5.90 -2.95 6.24
CA ALA A 91 -6.24 -3.57 7.51
C ALA A 91 -6.50 -2.54 8.61
N MET A 92 -5.62 -1.58 8.74
CA MET A 92 -5.66 -0.59 9.83
C MET A 92 -6.90 0.31 9.76
N ASP A 93 -7.21 0.86 8.59
CA ASP A 93 -8.27 1.85 8.45
C ASP A 93 -9.67 1.26 8.75
N VAL A 94 -9.88 -0.01 8.46
CA VAL A 94 -11.18 -0.67 8.64
C VAL A 94 -11.23 -1.46 9.95
N TYR A 95 -10.21 -2.25 10.24
CA TYR A 95 -10.27 -3.25 11.33
C TYR A 95 -9.80 -2.71 12.67
N SER A 96 -9.07 -1.61 12.74
CA SER A 96 -8.77 -1.01 14.03
C SER A 96 -9.98 -0.37 14.70
N PRO A 97 -10.82 0.43 14.03
CA PRO A 97 -12.08 0.86 14.64
C PRO A 97 -13.04 -0.30 14.93
N LEU A 98 -13.13 -1.26 14.02
CA LEU A 98 -14.01 -2.41 14.18
C LEU A 98 -13.60 -3.25 15.39
N GLY A 99 -12.33 -3.53 15.58
CA GLY A 99 -11.81 -4.25 16.73
C GLY A 99 -12.01 -3.47 18.05
N ALA A 100 -11.78 -2.16 18.04
CA ALA A 100 -12.00 -1.32 19.21
C ALA A 100 -13.47 -1.33 19.65
N ILE A 101 -14.39 -1.20 18.72
CA ILE A 101 -15.84 -1.14 19.03
C ILE A 101 -16.40 -2.53 19.34
N ASN A 102 -16.15 -3.52 18.48
CA ASN A 102 -16.84 -4.81 18.53
C ASN A 102 -16.14 -5.85 19.39
N VAL A 103 -14.83 -5.78 19.58
CA VAL A 103 -14.05 -6.72 20.42
C VAL A 103 -13.81 -6.13 21.81
N MET A 104 -13.31 -4.90 21.90
CA MET A 104 -12.99 -4.26 23.17
C MET A 104 -14.17 -3.50 23.79
N GLY A 105 -15.27 -3.33 23.07
CA GLY A 105 -16.50 -2.70 23.57
C GLY A 105 -16.41 -1.18 23.77
N THR A 106 -15.52 -0.50 23.07
CA THR A 106 -15.40 0.96 23.16
C THR A 106 -16.52 1.69 22.41
N SER A 107 -16.75 2.94 22.74
CA SER A 107 -17.67 3.80 21.99
C SER A 107 -17.08 4.24 20.66
N ASN A 108 -17.93 4.70 19.74
CA ASN A 108 -17.49 5.30 18.48
C ASN A 108 -16.56 6.49 18.69
N GLY A 109 -16.82 7.30 19.71
CA GLY A 109 -15.99 8.44 20.06
C GLY A 109 -14.57 8.05 20.49
N VAL A 110 -14.45 6.99 21.30
CA VAL A 110 -13.14 6.45 21.72
C VAL A 110 -12.39 5.86 20.53
N ALA A 111 -13.06 5.08 19.68
CA ALA A 111 -12.45 4.50 18.48
C ALA A 111 -11.93 5.60 17.54
N GLY A 112 -12.67 6.70 17.36
CA GLY A 112 -12.22 7.87 16.60
C GLY A 112 -11.03 8.57 17.26
N ALA A 113 -11.07 8.74 18.59
CA ALA A 113 -10.00 9.38 19.35
C ALA A 113 -8.67 8.59 19.29
N LEU A 114 -8.71 7.28 19.11
CA LEU A 114 -7.51 6.46 18.94
C LEU A 114 -6.69 6.82 17.70
N GLN A 115 -7.33 7.39 16.68
CA GLN A 115 -6.67 7.83 15.45
C GLN A 115 -5.99 9.21 15.60
N PHE A 116 -6.32 9.96 16.62
CA PHE A 116 -5.91 11.36 16.77
C PHE A 116 -4.39 11.52 16.91
N PRO A 117 -3.68 10.77 17.80
CA PRO A 117 -2.23 10.88 17.93
C PRO A 117 -1.50 10.51 16.64
N ARG A 118 -1.99 9.51 15.92
CA ARG A 118 -1.46 9.12 14.61
C ARG A 118 -1.56 10.30 13.63
N THR A 119 -2.70 10.94 13.56
CA THR A 119 -2.92 12.11 12.69
C THR A 119 -1.96 13.25 13.03
N ILE A 120 -1.78 13.56 14.31
CA ILE A 120 -0.84 14.59 14.76
C ILE A 120 0.60 14.25 14.36
N VAL A 121 1.02 13.01 14.56
CA VAL A 121 2.35 12.55 14.16
C VAL A 121 2.57 12.71 12.66
N THR A 122 1.58 12.36 11.84
CA THR A 122 1.68 12.48 10.37
C THR A 122 1.64 13.93 9.88
N MET A 123 1.22 14.87 10.70
CA MET A 123 1.28 16.31 10.37
C MET A 123 2.68 16.91 10.58
N PHE A 124 3.39 16.51 11.62
CA PHE A 124 4.63 17.16 12.05
C PHE A 124 5.90 16.34 11.74
N LEU A 125 5.86 15.05 11.94
CA LEU A 125 7.05 14.19 11.80
C LEU A 125 7.60 14.13 10.36
N PRO A 126 6.81 14.19 9.25
CA PRO A 126 7.37 14.18 7.91
C PRO A 126 8.38 15.27 7.62
N VAL A 127 8.24 16.45 8.24
CA VAL A 127 9.20 17.56 8.08
C VAL A 127 10.57 17.17 8.66
N ILE A 128 10.59 16.59 9.85
CA ILE A 128 11.81 16.13 10.51
C ILE A 128 12.41 14.94 9.78
N ALA A 129 11.59 13.96 9.43
CA ALA A 129 12.01 12.77 8.70
C ALA A 129 12.57 13.11 7.33
N GLY A 130 11.95 14.02 6.59
CA GLY A 130 12.42 14.50 5.29
C GLY A 130 13.78 15.18 5.38
N ALA A 131 13.99 16.02 6.38
CA ALA A 131 15.27 16.65 6.62
C ALA A 131 16.38 15.62 6.92
N TRP A 132 16.07 14.60 7.70
CA TRP A 132 17.02 13.52 8.01
C TRP A 132 17.34 12.66 6.80
N VAL A 133 16.34 12.26 6.03
CA VAL A 133 16.53 11.46 4.80
C VAL A 133 17.38 12.20 3.77
N GLY A 134 17.22 13.51 3.66
CA GLY A 134 17.98 14.34 2.73
C GLY A 134 19.46 14.51 3.07
N LYS A 135 19.89 14.20 4.30
CA LYS A 135 21.28 14.39 4.72
C LYS A 135 22.27 13.39 4.11
N LYS A 136 21.85 12.15 3.93
CA LYS A 136 22.70 11.05 3.40
C LYS A 136 21.86 10.10 2.56
N THR A 137 22.42 9.59 1.48
CA THR A 137 21.77 8.56 0.64
C THR A 137 21.44 7.30 1.43
N ALA A 138 22.31 6.88 2.35
CA ALA A 138 22.07 5.72 3.21
C ALA A 138 20.84 5.88 4.13
N ASN A 139 20.44 7.11 4.47
CA ASN A 139 19.27 7.33 5.29
C ASN A 139 17.95 6.92 4.61
N MET A 140 17.95 6.81 3.29
CA MET A 140 16.77 6.41 2.52
C MET A 140 16.38 4.94 2.78
N TRP A 141 17.33 4.00 2.74
CA TRP A 141 17.04 2.61 3.07
C TRP A 141 16.71 2.44 4.56
N LYS A 142 17.33 3.24 5.43
CA LYS A 142 17.01 3.26 6.87
C LYS A 142 15.58 3.74 7.10
N ALA A 143 15.14 4.78 6.41
CA ALA A 143 13.76 5.26 6.47
C ALA A 143 12.77 4.18 6.02
N LEU A 144 13.06 3.46 4.94
CA LEU A 144 12.24 2.36 4.46
C LEU A 144 12.20 1.19 5.45
N ALA A 145 13.32 0.87 6.07
CA ALA A 145 13.38 -0.14 7.13
C ALA A 145 12.56 0.26 8.36
N ILE A 146 12.64 1.52 8.77
CA ILE A 146 11.81 2.08 9.85
C ILE A 146 10.32 1.98 9.49
N THR A 147 9.95 2.37 8.28
CA THR A 147 8.57 2.28 7.79
C THR A 147 8.03 0.86 7.87
N THR A 148 8.75 -0.10 7.34
CA THR A 148 8.29 -1.49 7.31
C THR A 148 8.28 -2.12 8.68
N ALA A 149 9.28 -1.89 9.51
CA ALA A 149 9.34 -2.41 10.87
C ALA A 149 8.24 -1.83 11.77
N LEU A 150 8.07 -0.51 11.74
CA LEU A 150 7.06 0.18 12.56
C LEU A 150 5.63 0.03 12.02
N SER A 151 5.43 -0.53 10.84
CA SER A 151 4.13 -0.99 10.37
C SER A 151 3.88 -2.44 10.74
N ALA A 152 4.88 -3.31 10.58
CA ALA A 152 4.74 -4.75 10.82
C ALA A 152 4.53 -5.08 12.31
N PHE A 153 5.36 -4.56 13.19
CA PHE A 153 5.29 -4.92 14.61
C PHE A 153 4.00 -4.47 15.30
N PRO A 154 3.48 -3.23 15.09
CA PRO A 154 2.19 -2.86 15.63
C PRO A 154 1.04 -3.72 15.10
N MET A 155 1.06 -4.08 13.82
CA MET A 155 0.03 -4.95 13.24
C MET A 155 0.05 -6.34 13.88
N LEU A 156 1.23 -6.93 14.07
CA LEU A 156 1.37 -8.20 14.76
C LEU A 156 0.91 -8.13 16.22
N ALA A 157 1.22 -7.04 16.92
CA ALA A 157 0.75 -6.83 18.29
C ALA A 157 -0.77 -6.71 18.37
N MET A 158 -1.39 -6.00 17.44
CA MET A 158 -2.85 -5.87 17.36
C MET A 158 -3.54 -7.19 17.00
N GLY A 159 -2.83 -8.14 16.41
CA GLY A 159 -3.32 -9.47 16.11
C GLY A 159 -3.57 -10.36 17.32
N PHE A 160 -3.21 -9.93 18.51
CA PHE A 160 -3.46 -10.63 19.79
C PHE A 160 -4.51 -9.93 20.66
N THR A 161 -5.38 -9.13 20.06
CA THR A 161 -6.45 -8.43 20.75
C THR A 161 -7.46 -9.39 21.36
N THR A 162 -7.86 -9.13 22.63
CA THR A 162 -8.91 -9.86 23.34
C THR A 162 -9.93 -8.86 23.89
N PRO A 163 -11.13 -9.28 24.33
CA PRO A 163 -12.09 -8.36 24.96
C PRO A 163 -11.56 -7.68 26.23
N THR A 164 -10.55 -8.27 26.88
CA THR A 164 -9.91 -7.72 28.07
C THR A 164 -8.66 -6.90 27.77
N THR A 165 -8.24 -6.82 26.51
CA THR A 165 -7.08 -6.04 26.10
C THR A 165 -7.35 -4.54 26.35
N SER A 166 -6.35 -3.85 26.90
CA SER A 166 -6.43 -2.42 27.10
C SER A 166 -6.47 -1.67 25.78
N VAL A 167 -7.34 -0.65 25.69
CA VAL A 167 -7.40 0.29 24.56
C VAL A 167 -6.04 0.97 24.33
N LEU A 168 -5.20 1.05 25.36
CA LEU A 168 -3.86 1.60 25.27
C LEU A 168 -2.98 0.86 24.25
N LEU A 169 -3.18 -0.45 24.04
CA LEU A 169 -2.48 -1.21 23.01
C LEU A 169 -2.75 -0.62 21.61
N TYR A 170 -4.01 -0.38 21.28
CA TYR A 170 -4.39 0.22 20.01
C TYR A 170 -3.90 1.66 19.87
N PHE A 171 -3.99 2.43 20.94
CA PHE A 171 -3.49 3.80 21.00
C PHE A 171 -2.00 3.88 20.64
N ILE A 172 -1.18 3.06 21.29
CA ILE A 172 0.28 3.00 21.06
C ILE A 172 0.56 2.46 19.66
N ALA A 173 -0.09 1.37 19.26
CA ALA A 173 0.12 0.74 17.95
C ALA A 173 -0.20 1.71 16.80
N LEU A 174 -1.33 2.41 16.86
CA LEU A 174 -1.72 3.37 15.85
C LEU A 174 -0.78 4.59 15.80
N THR A 175 -0.30 5.04 16.94
CA THR A 175 0.71 6.12 17.00
C THR A 175 2.01 5.70 16.33
N ILE A 176 2.47 4.47 16.56
CA ILE A 176 3.67 3.91 15.91
C ILE A 176 3.47 3.79 14.40
N THR A 177 2.29 3.40 13.94
CA THR A 177 2.01 3.37 12.49
C THR A 177 2.02 4.77 11.87
N GLY A 178 1.67 5.80 12.62
CA GLY A 178 1.83 7.20 12.20
C GLY A 178 3.29 7.57 11.94
N VAL A 179 4.20 7.12 12.79
CA VAL A 179 5.65 7.28 12.58
C VAL A 179 6.09 6.56 11.30
N ALA A 180 5.64 5.34 11.09
CA ALA A 180 5.93 4.58 9.88
C ALA A 180 5.46 5.29 8.60
N GLU A 181 4.25 5.83 8.60
CA GLU A 181 3.72 6.60 7.46
C GLU A 181 4.52 7.85 7.17
N SER A 182 4.98 8.54 8.20
CA SER A 182 5.78 9.75 8.05
C SER A 182 7.10 9.47 7.33
N TYR A 183 7.79 8.40 7.70
CA TYR A 183 9.03 7.99 7.02
C TYR A 183 8.77 7.45 5.62
N ARG A 184 7.66 6.76 5.38
CA ARG A 184 7.30 6.27 4.06
C ARG A 184 7.05 7.40 3.07
N GLY A 185 6.30 8.41 3.46
CA GLY A 185 5.94 9.53 2.60
C GLY A 185 7.14 10.34 2.09
N VAL A 186 8.22 10.37 2.86
CA VAL A 186 9.44 11.12 2.49
C VAL A 186 10.52 10.25 1.85
N SER A 187 10.32 8.95 1.72
CA SER A 187 11.34 8.02 1.22
C SER A 187 10.96 7.31 -0.08
N ILE A 188 9.81 6.66 -0.16
CA ILE A 188 9.47 5.79 -1.29
C ILE A 188 9.31 6.57 -2.60
N THR A 189 8.45 7.58 -2.62
CA THR A 189 8.19 8.35 -3.85
C THR A 189 9.42 9.12 -4.32
N PRO A 190 10.12 9.90 -3.45
CA PRO A 190 11.35 10.56 -3.87
C PRO A 190 12.44 9.60 -4.34
N ALA A 191 12.58 8.44 -3.69
CA ALA A 191 13.54 7.42 -4.08
C ALA A 191 13.24 6.84 -5.47
N ALA A 192 11.98 6.53 -5.73
CA ALA A 192 11.56 6.04 -7.04
C ALA A 192 11.72 7.10 -8.13
N GLN A 193 11.42 8.36 -7.85
CA GLN A 193 11.62 9.45 -8.77
C GLN A 193 13.09 9.67 -9.12
N ALA A 194 13.99 9.50 -8.16
CA ALA A 194 15.43 9.62 -8.37
C ALA A 194 15.99 8.55 -9.33
N CYS A 195 15.29 7.43 -9.52
CA CYS A 195 15.66 6.38 -10.47
C CYS A 195 15.21 6.68 -11.91
N LEU A 196 14.45 7.73 -12.14
CA LEU A 196 13.82 8.05 -13.43
C LEU A 196 14.49 9.24 -14.10
N LYS A 197 14.43 9.26 -15.44
CA LYS A 197 14.77 10.44 -16.22
C LYS A 197 13.75 11.55 -15.96
N PRO A 198 14.14 12.85 -16.04
CA PRO A 198 13.22 13.97 -15.79
C PRO A 198 11.91 13.91 -16.60
N GLU A 199 11.97 13.42 -17.84
CA GLU A 199 10.80 13.26 -18.72
C GLU A 199 9.84 12.14 -18.27
N ASP A 200 10.33 11.16 -17.50
CA ASP A 200 9.55 10.00 -17.04
C ASP A 200 8.98 10.19 -15.62
N ILE A 201 9.36 11.25 -14.90
CA ILE A 201 8.95 11.45 -13.50
C ILE A 201 7.44 11.55 -13.35
N GLY A 202 6.77 12.28 -14.24
CA GLY A 202 5.32 12.43 -14.19
C GLY A 202 4.57 11.12 -14.30
N ILE A 203 4.87 10.32 -15.34
CA ILE A 203 4.22 9.03 -15.53
C ILE A 203 4.65 8.00 -14.48
N GLY A 204 5.91 8.02 -14.08
CA GLY A 204 6.43 7.14 -13.04
C GLY A 204 5.77 7.40 -11.68
N THR A 205 5.52 8.66 -11.32
CA THR A 205 4.79 9.04 -10.11
C THR A 205 3.32 8.59 -10.19
N ALA A 206 2.68 8.75 -11.33
CA ALA A 206 1.31 8.29 -11.54
C ALA A 206 1.19 6.77 -11.37
N LEU A 207 2.16 6.00 -11.87
CA LEU A 207 2.21 4.55 -11.69
C LEU A 207 2.40 4.14 -10.23
N ILE A 208 3.21 4.87 -9.47
CA ILE A 208 3.37 4.63 -8.03
C ILE A 208 2.04 4.85 -7.31
N ASN A 209 1.37 5.96 -7.59
CA ASN A 209 0.07 6.27 -6.98
C ASN A 209 -0.99 5.23 -7.36
N PHE A 210 -0.99 4.78 -8.60
CA PHE A 210 -1.85 3.69 -9.06
C PHE A 210 -1.56 2.39 -8.32
N ALA A 211 -0.28 2.01 -8.18
CA ALA A 211 0.13 0.81 -7.44
C ALA A 211 -0.31 0.88 -5.96
N ASN A 212 -0.20 2.04 -5.34
CA ASN A 212 -0.66 2.26 -3.97
C ASN A 212 -2.19 2.10 -3.84
N SER A 213 -2.94 2.66 -4.78
CA SER A 213 -4.40 2.52 -4.81
C SER A 213 -4.83 1.07 -5.05
N LEU A 214 -4.14 0.38 -5.95
CA LEU A 214 -4.38 -1.05 -6.22
C LEU A 214 -4.06 -1.89 -4.99
N SER A 215 -2.99 -1.59 -4.27
CA SER A 215 -2.63 -2.25 -3.03
C SER A 215 -3.72 -2.11 -1.97
N CYS A 216 -4.25 -0.91 -1.75
CA CYS A 216 -5.36 -0.70 -0.83
C CYS A 216 -6.61 -1.47 -1.22
N SER A 217 -6.95 -1.50 -2.50
CA SER A 217 -8.13 -2.23 -3.01
C SER A 217 -7.97 -3.74 -2.86
N LEU A 218 -6.81 -4.29 -3.19
CA LEU A 218 -6.49 -5.70 -2.98
C LEU A 218 -6.50 -6.08 -1.49
N ALA A 219 -5.94 -5.22 -0.65
CA ALA A 219 -5.94 -5.41 0.78
C ALA A 219 -7.37 -5.47 1.34
N ALA A 220 -8.21 -4.53 0.95
CA ALA A 220 -9.61 -4.51 1.36
C ALA A 220 -10.34 -5.79 0.94
N ALA A 221 -10.12 -6.25 -0.29
CA ALA A 221 -10.70 -7.50 -0.78
C ALA A 221 -10.21 -8.73 -0.02
N ILE A 222 -8.91 -8.89 0.15
CA ILE A 222 -8.30 -10.04 0.82
C ILE A 222 -8.67 -10.07 2.30
N PHE A 223 -8.55 -8.96 3.00
CA PHE A 223 -8.88 -8.88 4.41
C PHE A 223 -10.39 -9.04 4.67
N GLY A 224 -11.22 -8.53 3.77
CA GLY A 224 -12.65 -8.75 3.81
C GLY A 224 -13.00 -10.23 3.66
N MET A 225 -12.36 -10.96 2.78
CA MET A 225 -12.54 -12.42 2.63
C MET A 225 -12.12 -13.16 3.89
N ILE A 226 -10.97 -12.81 4.46
CA ILE A 226 -10.49 -13.43 5.71
C ILE A 226 -11.47 -13.19 6.84
N TYR A 227 -11.89 -11.94 7.03
CA TYR A 227 -12.84 -11.56 8.08
C TYR A 227 -14.19 -12.27 7.92
N SER A 228 -14.73 -12.28 6.71
CA SER A 228 -16.00 -12.96 6.42
C SER A 228 -15.94 -14.46 6.69
N GLY A 229 -14.81 -15.11 6.43
CA GLY A 229 -14.62 -16.52 6.72
C GLY A 229 -14.82 -16.85 8.20
N PHE A 230 -14.52 -15.94 9.10
CA PHE A 230 -14.74 -16.13 10.55
C PHE A 230 -16.12 -15.68 11.02
N THR A 231 -16.76 -14.72 10.34
CA THR A 231 -17.97 -14.06 10.84
C THR A 231 -19.25 -14.45 10.11
N VAL A 232 -19.18 -15.15 8.99
CA VAL A 232 -20.35 -15.49 8.16
C VAL A 232 -21.38 -16.36 8.90
N ALA A 233 -20.94 -17.26 9.77
CA ALA A 233 -21.83 -18.15 10.51
C ALA A 233 -22.62 -17.44 11.60
N ASP A 234 -22.00 -16.50 12.31
CA ASP A 234 -22.63 -15.64 13.32
C ASP A 234 -21.92 -14.30 13.37
N PRO A 235 -22.44 -13.28 12.64
CA PRO A 235 -21.81 -11.96 12.56
C PRO A 235 -21.81 -11.18 13.88
N THR A 236 -22.59 -11.60 14.87
CA THR A 236 -22.69 -10.92 16.18
C THR A 236 -21.85 -11.57 17.27
N ASN A 237 -21.26 -12.74 17.00
CA ASN A 237 -20.43 -13.47 17.95
C ASN A 237 -19.10 -12.74 18.14
N VAL A 238 -18.83 -12.28 19.36
CA VAL A 238 -17.61 -11.55 19.67
C VAL A 238 -16.34 -12.39 19.44
N ALA A 239 -16.38 -13.69 19.73
CA ALA A 239 -15.22 -14.57 19.48
C ALA A 239 -14.92 -14.69 17.99
N ASN A 240 -15.92 -14.78 17.13
CA ASN A 240 -15.74 -14.84 15.69
C ASN A 240 -15.19 -13.51 15.14
N ILE A 241 -15.70 -12.39 15.62
CA ILE A 241 -15.21 -11.03 15.27
C ILE A 241 -13.75 -10.89 15.71
N GLN A 242 -13.43 -11.28 16.93
CA GLN A 242 -12.07 -11.27 17.46
C GLN A 242 -11.10 -12.08 16.58
N ASN A 243 -11.47 -13.32 16.25
CA ASN A 243 -10.63 -14.18 15.42
C ASN A 243 -10.45 -13.59 14.02
N GLY A 244 -11.49 -13.03 13.44
CA GLY A 244 -11.43 -12.37 12.14
C GLY A 244 -10.50 -11.15 12.14
N VAL A 245 -10.68 -10.26 13.10
CA VAL A 245 -9.84 -9.05 13.26
C VAL A 245 -8.38 -9.42 13.53
N ASN A 246 -8.14 -10.36 14.44
CA ASN A 246 -6.79 -10.79 14.78
C ASN A 246 -6.08 -11.45 13.59
N THR A 247 -6.78 -12.28 12.82
CA THR A 247 -6.22 -12.90 11.62
C THR A 247 -5.89 -11.86 10.55
N VAL A 248 -6.73 -10.85 10.37
CA VAL A 248 -6.46 -9.74 9.45
C VAL A 248 -5.17 -9.00 9.86
N PHE A 249 -5.02 -8.64 11.12
CA PHE A 249 -3.83 -7.94 11.59
C PHE A 249 -2.57 -8.80 11.50
N LEU A 250 -2.64 -10.08 11.84
CA LEU A 250 -1.50 -10.99 11.71
C LEU A 250 -1.09 -11.18 10.25
N THR A 251 -2.05 -11.28 9.35
CA THR A 251 -1.77 -11.38 7.91
C THR A 251 -1.14 -10.10 7.37
N ALA A 252 -1.68 -8.94 7.74
CA ALA A 252 -1.12 -7.65 7.36
C ALA A 252 0.31 -7.46 7.88
N GLY A 253 0.54 -7.84 9.14
CA GLY A 253 1.87 -7.80 9.75
C GLY A 253 2.85 -8.73 9.06
N ALA A 254 2.45 -9.94 8.73
CA ALA A 254 3.28 -10.91 8.00
C ALA A 254 3.67 -10.41 6.60
N ILE A 255 2.73 -9.83 5.87
CA ILE A 255 2.99 -9.23 4.55
C ILE A 255 3.98 -8.07 4.68
N THR A 256 3.83 -7.24 5.69
CA THR A 256 4.73 -6.10 5.92
C THR A 256 6.14 -6.56 6.34
N VAL A 257 6.27 -7.67 7.05
CA VAL A 257 7.58 -8.30 7.34
C VAL A 257 8.27 -8.72 6.05
N VAL A 258 7.55 -9.25 5.08
CA VAL A 258 8.10 -9.53 3.74
C VAL A 258 8.65 -8.25 3.10
N GLY A 259 7.94 -7.13 3.23
CA GLY A 259 8.43 -5.82 2.80
C GLY A 259 9.74 -5.42 3.49
N LEU A 260 9.86 -5.63 4.79
CA LEU A 260 11.09 -5.38 5.54
C LEU A 260 12.26 -6.23 5.03
N VAL A 261 12.02 -7.50 4.77
CA VAL A 261 13.04 -8.40 4.19
C VAL A 261 13.50 -7.89 2.82
N LEU A 262 12.59 -7.47 1.96
CA LEU A 262 12.93 -6.87 0.66
C LEU A 262 13.76 -5.59 0.80
N VAL A 263 13.45 -4.74 1.77
CA VAL A 263 14.22 -3.52 2.04
C VAL A 263 15.65 -3.88 2.46
N LEU A 264 15.81 -4.80 3.41
CA LEU A 264 17.12 -5.15 3.95
C LEU A 264 17.99 -5.91 2.96
N PHE A 265 17.41 -6.76 2.11
CA PHE A 265 18.17 -7.64 1.23
C PHE A 265 18.22 -7.19 -0.23
N TRP A 266 17.34 -6.31 -0.66
CA TRP A 266 17.33 -5.79 -2.02
C TRP A 266 17.65 -4.29 -2.08
N VAL A 267 16.86 -3.48 -1.37
CA VAL A 267 16.99 -2.01 -1.45
C VAL A 267 18.27 -1.52 -0.76
N ARG A 268 18.60 -2.06 0.40
CA ARG A 268 19.80 -1.68 1.15
C ARG A 268 21.09 -1.90 0.34
N PRO A 269 21.37 -3.11 -0.22
CA PRO A 269 22.57 -3.30 -1.04
C PRO A 269 22.62 -2.38 -2.25
N MET A 270 21.48 -2.15 -2.90
CA MET A 270 21.38 -1.28 -4.07
C MET A 270 21.74 0.17 -3.74
N LEU A 271 21.24 0.72 -2.63
CA LEU A 271 21.52 2.09 -2.21
C LEU A 271 22.94 2.25 -1.64
N GLU A 272 23.49 1.24 -1.00
CA GLU A 272 24.90 1.24 -0.55
C GLU A 272 25.88 1.23 -1.74
N GLU A 273 25.57 0.50 -2.79
CA GLU A 273 26.32 0.50 -4.03
C GLU A 273 26.31 1.88 -4.69
N GLN A 274 25.17 2.54 -4.80
CA GLN A 274 25.07 3.91 -5.31
C GLN A 274 25.86 4.91 -4.48
N ALA A 275 25.81 4.82 -3.16
CA ALA A 275 26.60 5.67 -2.27
C ALA A 275 28.11 5.47 -2.43
N GLY A 276 28.56 4.25 -2.73
CA GLY A 276 29.94 3.94 -3.05
C GLY A 276 30.39 4.55 -4.37
N GLU A 277 29.55 4.51 -5.40
CA GLU A 277 29.82 5.12 -6.70
C GLU A 277 29.93 6.64 -6.62
N ASP A 278 29.09 7.28 -5.85
CA ASP A 278 29.12 8.73 -5.62
C ASP A 278 30.43 9.20 -4.97
N ILE A 279 31.02 8.38 -4.09
CA ILE A 279 32.30 8.67 -3.44
C ILE A 279 33.47 8.53 -4.43
N VAL A 280 33.39 7.59 -5.35
CA VAL A 280 34.45 7.33 -6.33
C VAL A 280 34.44 8.36 -7.47
N SER A 281 33.33 9.03 -7.72
CA SER A 281 33.17 10.03 -8.79
C SER A 281 33.57 11.46 -8.37
N VAL A 282 34.00 11.68 -7.12
CA VAL A 282 34.52 12.96 -6.61
C VAL A 282 36.05 12.89 -6.53
#